data_36c6d89b05995a44de7e3910c46815d6
#
_entry.id   36c6d89b05995a44de7e3910c46815d6
#
_cell.length_a   1.000
_cell.length_b   1.000
_cell.length_c   1.000
_cell.angle_alpha   90.00
_cell.angle_beta   90.00
_cell.angle_gamma   90.00
#
_symmetry.space_group_name_H-M   'P 1'
#
loop_
_entity.id
_entity.type
_entity.pdbx_description
1 polymer ?
#
loop_
_entity_poly.entity_id
_entity_poly.type
_entity_poly.pdbx_seq_one_letter_code
_entity_poly.pdbx_strand_id
1 'polypeptide(L)'
;MFENLTSKFEEIFSSLKKAPSLDEGQVDEGLRGIRQALLEADVTLEVAKDFIEKVKPKVLGQEIIRSTSPGDMVVKIVYDELVNLLGGSNNEINLSAVPPVPMMLVGLQGSGKTTTTAKLAKYLEANKKKKVMMVSLDIYRPAAQEQLKSLGEQNNILTLPIIEGQQPTDICQRAISAANLNGAEIILFDTAGRTQIDLQMMSEIKQIESVINPTETFLVADSLTGQVAASVAKEFKNTVNLSGIILTRADGDARGGAAVSMKYVSDVPIKFLGIGEKIDNLEVFHPDRIANRILGMGDIVSLVEKAAQDLGEENLKKAEENLKKGQFSMQDYLTQLRQMKKMGGIEGIMSFMPGVSKMKSQMDSAGIDESIITKNEAIILSMTKKERENPKLIDGSRKKRIANGSGTDPATINKLLKQFKMMSEMMKKMSKGNLKGMSDKGIPPELYNQLK
;
A
#
# COMPACT_ATOMS: atom_id res chain seq x y z
N MET A 1 3.26 6.04 -3.74
CA MET A 1 3.24 7.12 -2.73
C MET A 1 4.66 7.35 -2.20
N PHE A 2 5.07 8.59 -1.99
CA PHE A 2 6.37 9.03 -1.44
C PHE A 2 7.63 8.89 -2.32
N GLU A 3 7.58 8.45 -3.56
CA GLU A 3 8.78 8.20 -4.39
C GLU A 3 9.71 9.43 -4.52
N ASN A 4 9.14 10.61 -4.75
CA ASN A 4 9.90 11.86 -4.85
C ASN A 4 10.55 12.26 -3.52
N LEU A 5 9.84 12.03 -2.42
CA LEU A 5 10.35 12.30 -1.07
C LEU A 5 11.48 11.32 -0.72
N THR A 6 11.29 10.04 -1.03
CA THR A 6 12.28 8.98 -0.80
C THR A 6 13.60 9.26 -1.51
N SER A 7 13.57 9.58 -2.80
CA SER A 7 14.81 9.84 -3.57
C SER A 7 15.62 11.00 -2.98
N LYS A 8 14.95 12.08 -2.54
CA LYS A 8 15.62 13.22 -1.92
C LYS A 8 16.20 12.90 -0.53
N PHE A 9 15.47 12.16 0.28
CA PHE A 9 15.97 11.71 1.58
C PHE A 9 17.18 10.78 1.41
N GLU A 10 17.14 9.84 0.45
CA GLU A 10 18.30 8.99 0.13
C GLU A 10 19.56 9.80 -0.23
N GLU A 11 19.42 10.84 -1.05
CA GLU A 11 20.53 11.73 -1.41
C GLU A 11 21.10 12.46 -0.18
N ILE A 12 20.25 13.08 0.64
CA ILE A 12 20.64 13.79 1.85
C ILE A 12 21.35 12.86 2.82
N PHE A 13 20.76 11.70 3.12
CA PHE A 13 21.35 10.76 4.07
C PHE A 13 22.62 10.09 3.54
N SER A 14 22.73 9.87 2.24
CA SER A 14 23.97 9.34 1.65
C SER A 14 25.15 10.30 1.84
N SER A 15 24.91 11.62 1.82
CA SER A 15 25.93 12.62 2.09
C SER A 15 26.31 12.65 3.58
N LEU A 16 25.32 12.63 4.48
CA LEU A 16 25.54 12.64 5.94
C LEU A 16 26.26 11.38 6.44
N LYS A 17 25.96 10.20 5.87
CA LYS A 17 26.60 8.93 6.25
C LYS A 17 28.05 8.81 5.79
N LYS A 18 28.43 9.51 4.72
CA LYS A 18 29.82 9.51 4.23
C LYS A 18 30.76 10.39 5.05
N ALA A 19 30.24 11.32 5.83
CA ALA A 19 31.03 12.22 6.67
C ALA A 19 31.55 11.44 7.91
N PRO A 20 32.87 11.45 8.14
CA PRO A 20 33.46 10.75 9.29
C PRO A 20 33.10 11.41 10.62
N SER A 21 32.75 12.69 10.61
CA SER A 21 32.21 13.47 11.71
C SER A 21 31.20 14.47 11.15
N LEU A 22 30.18 14.81 11.92
CA LEU A 22 29.21 15.85 11.55
C LEU A 22 29.53 17.13 12.35
N ASP A 23 29.76 18.22 11.64
CA ASP A 23 29.77 19.57 12.21
C ASP A 23 28.37 20.21 12.16
N GLU A 24 28.19 21.31 12.88
CA GLU A 24 26.91 22.01 12.95
C GLU A 24 26.48 22.54 11.56
N GLY A 25 27.42 22.93 10.71
CA GLY A 25 27.15 23.42 9.36
C GLY A 25 26.58 22.30 8.47
N GLN A 26 27.16 21.10 8.51
CA GLN A 26 26.69 19.92 7.75
C GLN A 26 25.32 19.47 8.22
N VAL A 27 25.07 19.53 9.53
CA VAL A 27 23.74 19.22 10.10
C VAL A 27 22.72 20.24 9.60
N ASP A 28 23.03 21.54 9.65
CA ASP A 28 22.12 22.59 9.19
C ASP A 28 21.85 22.49 7.67
N GLU A 29 22.83 22.13 6.86
CA GLU A 29 22.64 21.88 5.43
C GLU A 29 21.72 20.66 5.20
N GLY A 30 21.95 19.55 5.89
CA GLY A 30 21.10 18.37 5.83
C GLY A 30 19.66 18.67 6.24
N LEU A 31 19.45 19.41 7.34
CA LEU A 31 18.11 19.80 7.81
C LEU A 31 17.40 20.77 6.84
N ARG A 32 18.14 21.68 6.17
CA ARG A 32 17.57 22.51 5.09
C ARG A 32 17.11 21.63 3.91
N GLY A 33 17.92 20.64 3.51
CA GLY A 33 17.55 19.69 2.48
C GLY A 33 16.29 18.92 2.83
N ILE A 34 16.18 18.40 4.07
CA ILE A 34 14.99 17.71 4.57
C ILE A 34 13.76 18.62 4.51
N ARG A 35 13.88 19.86 4.99
CA ARG A 35 12.78 20.85 4.93
C ARG A 35 12.32 21.09 3.48
N GLN A 36 13.27 21.28 2.56
CA GLN A 36 12.96 21.48 1.15
C GLN A 36 12.26 20.26 0.56
N ALA A 37 12.73 19.05 0.84
CA ALA A 37 12.12 17.82 0.38
C ALA A 37 10.67 17.67 0.88
N LEU A 38 10.39 18.01 2.14
CA LEU A 38 9.02 18.01 2.68
C LEU A 38 8.11 19.02 1.96
N LEU A 39 8.59 20.25 1.71
CA LEU A 39 7.81 21.27 0.99
C LEU A 39 7.52 20.87 -0.46
N GLU A 40 8.49 20.28 -1.16
CA GLU A 40 8.30 19.78 -2.53
C GLU A 40 7.38 18.57 -2.60
N ALA A 41 7.25 17.84 -1.50
CA ALA A 41 6.27 16.76 -1.33
C ALA A 41 4.87 17.27 -0.95
N ASP A 42 4.58 18.56 -1.04
CA ASP A 42 3.31 19.19 -0.66
C ASP A 42 2.99 19.15 0.86
N VAL A 43 4.00 18.98 1.71
CA VAL A 43 3.83 19.21 3.15
C VAL A 43 3.69 20.73 3.40
N THR A 44 2.76 21.14 4.26
CA THR A 44 2.58 22.57 4.57
C THR A 44 3.82 23.16 5.25
N LEU A 45 4.05 24.46 5.03
CA LEU A 45 5.21 25.17 5.60
C LEU A 45 5.28 25.05 7.12
N GLU A 46 4.14 25.16 7.78
CA GLU A 46 4.01 25.05 9.24
C GLU A 46 4.52 23.69 9.74
N VAL A 47 4.06 22.61 9.12
CA VAL A 47 4.43 21.23 9.46
C VAL A 47 5.93 20.99 9.22
N ALA A 48 6.44 21.42 8.06
CA ALA A 48 7.86 21.26 7.72
C ALA A 48 8.76 22.04 8.69
N LYS A 49 8.32 23.23 9.13
CA LYS A 49 9.05 24.05 10.11
C LYS A 49 9.06 23.39 11.48
N ASP A 50 7.90 22.98 12.01
CA ASP A 50 7.77 22.31 13.30
C ASP A 50 8.59 21.02 13.35
N PHE A 51 8.57 20.24 12.27
CA PHE A 51 9.38 19.03 12.15
C PHE A 51 10.87 19.32 12.32
N ILE A 52 11.41 20.32 11.62
CA ILE A 52 12.82 20.70 11.74
C ILE A 52 13.15 21.24 13.13
N GLU A 53 12.25 22.03 13.74
CA GLU A 53 12.44 22.56 15.10
C GLU A 53 12.50 21.43 16.14
N LYS A 54 11.79 20.32 15.95
CA LYS A 54 11.84 19.13 16.81
C LYS A 54 13.09 18.28 16.58
N VAL A 55 13.53 18.14 15.32
CA VAL A 55 14.68 17.32 14.94
C VAL A 55 16.01 18.00 15.33
N LYS A 56 16.14 19.30 15.05
CA LYS A 56 17.42 20.04 15.21
C LYS A 56 18.07 19.90 16.58
N PRO A 57 17.38 20.12 17.73
CA PRO A 57 18.01 19.99 19.04
C PRO A 57 18.44 18.56 19.38
N LYS A 58 17.75 17.56 18.84
CA LYS A 58 18.11 16.16 19.05
C LYS A 58 19.35 15.77 18.26
N VAL A 59 19.50 16.30 17.04
CA VAL A 59 20.67 16.07 16.18
C VAL A 59 21.92 16.83 16.66
N LEU A 60 21.76 18.00 17.24
CA LEU A 60 22.88 18.78 17.81
C LEU A 60 23.28 18.32 19.21
N GLY A 61 22.65 17.27 19.78
CA GLY A 61 23.00 16.72 21.08
C GLY A 61 24.43 16.16 21.11
N GLN A 62 25.14 16.33 22.25
CA GLN A 62 26.54 15.92 22.40
C GLN A 62 26.80 14.44 22.13
N GLU A 63 25.80 13.58 22.33
CA GLU A 63 25.91 12.13 22.09
C GLU A 63 26.09 11.81 20.61
N ILE A 64 25.48 12.58 19.72
CA ILE A 64 25.58 12.37 18.26
C ILE A 64 26.93 12.84 17.74
N ILE A 65 27.41 14.01 18.20
CA ILE A 65 28.69 14.59 17.79
C ILE A 65 29.85 13.65 18.17
N ARG A 66 29.69 12.85 19.25
CA ARG A 66 30.69 11.91 19.73
C ARG A 66 30.48 10.47 19.24
N SER A 67 29.45 10.20 18.48
CA SER A 67 29.12 8.86 17.99
C SER A 67 30.12 8.40 16.93
N THR A 68 30.33 7.07 16.87
CA THR A 68 31.11 6.40 15.81
C THR A 68 30.36 6.38 14.46
N SER A 69 29.05 6.60 14.47
CA SER A 69 28.17 6.65 13.27
C SER A 69 27.18 7.82 13.36
N PRO A 70 27.66 9.10 13.32
CA PRO A 70 26.77 10.24 13.52
C PRO A 70 25.64 10.31 12.48
N GLY A 71 25.93 9.98 11.21
CA GLY A 71 24.95 9.98 10.13
C GLY A 71 23.82 8.97 10.34
N ASP A 72 24.11 7.78 10.87
CA ASP A 72 23.07 6.79 11.16
C ASP A 72 22.18 7.22 12.33
N MET A 73 22.75 7.93 13.33
CA MET A 73 21.96 8.48 14.43
C MET A 73 21.03 9.60 13.95
N VAL A 74 21.46 10.45 13.01
CA VAL A 74 20.59 11.46 12.38
C VAL A 74 19.42 10.80 11.66
N VAL A 75 19.69 9.76 10.88
CA VAL A 75 18.63 8.98 10.19
C VAL A 75 17.63 8.42 11.19
N LYS A 76 18.12 7.86 12.30
CA LYS A 76 17.24 7.33 13.35
C LYS A 76 16.36 8.39 13.98
N ILE A 77 16.90 9.58 14.31
CA ILE A 77 16.13 10.68 14.86
C ILE A 77 15.06 11.16 13.90
N VAL A 78 15.42 11.32 12.63
CA VAL A 78 14.47 11.70 11.58
C VAL A 78 13.38 10.64 11.41
N TYR A 79 13.75 9.35 11.46
CA TYR A 79 12.79 8.25 11.46
C TYR A 79 11.80 8.33 12.63
N ASP A 80 12.30 8.43 13.86
CA ASP A 80 11.47 8.49 15.05
C ASP A 80 10.49 9.69 15.01
N GLU A 81 10.96 10.86 14.54
CA GLU A 81 10.10 12.03 14.36
C GLU A 81 9.10 11.90 13.23
N LEU A 82 9.45 11.23 12.13
CA LEU A 82 8.49 10.92 11.04
C LEU A 82 7.40 9.97 11.54
N VAL A 83 7.74 8.92 12.28
CA VAL A 83 6.75 8.01 12.87
C VAL A 83 5.79 8.78 13.79
N ASN A 84 6.31 9.66 14.65
CA ASN A 84 5.50 10.49 15.53
C ASN A 84 4.59 11.43 14.73
N LEU A 85 5.12 12.07 13.69
CA LEU A 85 4.39 12.99 12.81
C LEU A 85 3.25 12.28 12.05
N LEU A 86 3.46 11.01 11.67
CA LEU A 86 2.48 10.16 10.99
C LEU A 86 1.44 9.54 11.93
N GLY A 87 1.59 9.69 13.27
CA GLY A 87 0.57 9.32 14.25
C GLY A 87 0.92 8.19 15.20
N GLY A 88 2.17 7.73 15.23
CA GLY A 88 2.61 6.66 16.16
C GLY A 88 2.00 5.28 15.82
N SER A 89 1.79 4.44 16.84
CA SER A 89 1.50 3.01 16.65
C SER A 89 0.03 2.58 16.76
N ASN A 90 -0.92 3.47 17.08
CA ASN A 90 -2.30 3.06 17.39
C ASN A 90 -3.31 3.51 16.32
N ASN A 91 -3.43 2.72 15.25
CA ASN A 91 -4.33 3.01 14.12
C ASN A 91 -5.43 1.94 13.91
N GLU A 92 -5.70 1.09 14.91
CA GLU A 92 -6.73 0.06 14.76
C GLU A 92 -8.15 0.64 14.75
N ILE A 93 -9.07 -0.07 14.04
CA ILE A 93 -10.51 0.23 14.09
C ILE A 93 -11.06 -0.18 15.45
N ASN A 94 -11.83 0.70 16.06
CA ASN A 94 -12.54 0.37 17.28
C ASN A 94 -13.80 -0.43 16.96
N LEU A 95 -13.80 -1.70 17.33
CA LEU A 95 -14.95 -2.61 17.23
C LEU A 95 -15.57 -2.94 18.58
N SER A 96 -15.16 -2.25 19.66
CA SER A 96 -15.54 -2.56 21.04
C SER A 96 -16.91 -1.98 21.42
N ALA A 97 -17.91 -2.06 20.54
CA ALA A 97 -19.27 -1.65 20.79
C ALA A 97 -20.25 -2.82 20.64
N VAL A 98 -21.45 -2.68 21.21
CA VAL A 98 -22.51 -3.68 21.04
C VAL A 98 -22.99 -3.69 19.58
N PRO A 99 -22.98 -4.83 18.90
CA PRO A 99 -23.50 -4.92 17.53
C PRO A 99 -25.00 -4.54 17.44
N PRO A 100 -25.43 -3.96 16.32
CA PRO A 100 -24.62 -3.58 15.16
C PRO A 100 -23.81 -2.31 15.41
N VAL A 101 -22.47 -2.37 15.14
CA VAL A 101 -21.54 -1.25 15.33
C VAL A 101 -21.68 -0.25 14.17
N PRO A 102 -22.16 0.98 14.39
CA PRO A 102 -22.31 1.96 13.34
C PRO A 102 -20.98 2.66 13.06
N MET A 103 -20.63 2.78 11.77
CA MET A 103 -19.48 3.53 11.29
C MET A 103 -19.91 4.45 10.15
N MET A 104 -19.38 5.66 10.11
CA MET A 104 -19.75 6.67 9.14
C MET A 104 -18.55 7.09 8.28
N LEU A 105 -18.75 7.19 6.96
CA LEU A 105 -17.77 7.73 6.03
C LEU A 105 -18.23 9.11 5.56
N VAL A 106 -17.38 10.11 5.78
CA VAL A 106 -17.61 11.51 5.40
C VAL A 106 -16.51 12.01 4.46
N GLY A 107 -16.75 13.12 3.76
CA GLY A 107 -15.75 13.71 2.86
C GLY A 107 -16.37 14.40 1.66
N LEU A 108 -15.54 15.06 0.85
CA LEU A 108 -15.98 15.79 -0.33
C LEU A 108 -16.46 14.86 -1.46
N GLN A 109 -17.20 15.42 -2.42
CA GLN A 109 -17.60 14.71 -3.63
C GLN A 109 -16.35 14.28 -4.42
N GLY A 110 -16.36 13.05 -4.94
CA GLY A 110 -15.23 12.52 -5.70
C GLY A 110 -14.04 12.03 -4.87
N SER A 111 -14.08 12.15 -3.53
CA SER A 111 -13.02 11.61 -2.66
C SER A 111 -12.99 10.09 -2.58
N GLY A 112 -13.97 9.40 -3.17
CA GLY A 112 -13.99 7.93 -3.20
C GLY A 112 -14.77 7.26 -2.06
N LYS A 113 -15.66 7.96 -1.35
CA LYS A 113 -16.43 7.43 -0.20
C LYS A 113 -17.16 6.12 -0.53
N THR A 114 -17.99 6.09 -1.55
CA THR A 114 -18.78 4.91 -1.94
C THR A 114 -17.91 3.69 -2.23
N THR A 115 -16.83 3.89 -3.00
CA THR A 115 -15.86 2.82 -3.27
C THR A 115 -15.13 2.38 -2.01
N THR A 116 -14.76 3.34 -1.15
CA THR A 116 -14.08 3.06 0.13
C THR A 116 -15.01 2.32 1.09
N THR A 117 -16.30 2.64 1.12
CA THR A 117 -17.30 1.91 1.91
C THR A 117 -17.31 0.43 1.53
N ALA A 118 -17.32 0.12 0.23
CA ALA A 118 -17.28 -1.27 -0.23
C ALA A 118 -15.92 -1.96 0.08
N LYS A 119 -14.81 -1.26 -0.09
CA LYS A 119 -13.48 -1.78 0.27
C LYS A 119 -13.36 -2.07 1.77
N LEU A 120 -13.83 -1.14 2.60
CA LEU A 120 -13.81 -1.29 4.06
C LEU A 120 -14.72 -2.45 4.50
N ALA A 121 -15.91 -2.59 3.90
CA ALA A 121 -16.80 -3.72 4.15
C ALA A 121 -16.10 -5.05 3.85
N LYS A 122 -15.48 -5.16 2.67
CA LYS A 122 -14.72 -6.34 2.27
C LYS A 122 -13.57 -6.65 3.22
N TYR A 123 -12.82 -5.61 3.61
CA TYR A 123 -11.73 -5.75 4.59
C TYR A 123 -12.24 -6.29 5.94
N LEU A 124 -13.34 -5.75 6.45
CA LEU A 124 -13.92 -6.16 7.74
C LEU A 124 -14.44 -7.61 7.69
N GLU A 125 -15.06 -8.03 6.58
CA GLU A 125 -15.49 -9.41 6.40
C GLU A 125 -14.32 -10.38 6.28
N ALA A 126 -13.30 -10.02 5.48
CA ALA A 126 -12.16 -10.88 5.23
C ALA A 126 -11.22 -11.01 6.45
N ASN A 127 -10.87 -9.89 7.08
CA ASN A 127 -9.83 -9.84 8.10
C ASN A 127 -10.36 -9.87 9.54
N LYS A 128 -11.55 -9.30 9.79
CA LYS A 128 -12.15 -9.25 11.14
C LYS A 128 -13.29 -10.27 11.29
N LYS A 129 -13.67 -10.98 10.22
CA LYS A 129 -14.73 -11.99 10.17
C LYS A 129 -16.08 -11.46 10.68
N LYS A 130 -16.37 -10.19 10.39
CA LYS A 130 -17.59 -9.49 10.79
C LYS A 130 -18.58 -9.42 9.64
N LYS A 131 -19.86 -9.69 9.88
CA LYS A 131 -20.92 -9.49 8.90
C LYS A 131 -21.26 -8.02 8.79
N VAL A 132 -21.10 -7.45 7.59
CA VAL A 132 -21.22 -6.01 7.34
C VAL A 132 -22.46 -5.72 6.50
N MET A 133 -23.16 -4.63 6.82
CA MET A 133 -24.20 -4.03 5.97
C MET A 133 -23.78 -2.63 5.53
N MET A 134 -23.84 -2.37 4.23
CA MET A 134 -23.58 -1.06 3.65
C MET A 134 -24.90 -0.28 3.44
N VAL A 135 -24.86 1.01 3.70
CA VAL A 135 -26.02 1.92 3.62
C VAL A 135 -25.62 3.19 2.91
N SER A 136 -26.28 3.53 1.82
CA SER A 136 -26.09 4.82 1.16
C SER A 136 -27.06 5.85 1.71
N LEU A 137 -26.52 6.99 2.13
CA LEU A 137 -27.26 8.18 2.56
C LEU A 137 -27.26 9.28 1.49
N ASP A 138 -26.64 9.03 0.32
CA ASP A 138 -26.57 10.01 -0.79
C ASP A 138 -27.88 9.99 -1.60
N ILE A 139 -28.89 10.68 -1.09
CA ILE A 139 -30.20 10.82 -1.75
C ILE A 139 -30.20 11.86 -2.89
N TYR A 140 -29.17 12.69 -2.96
CA TYR A 140 -29.05 13.76 -3.97
C TYR A 140 -28.61 13.26 -5.32
N ARG A 141 -27.96 12.08 -5.35
CA ARG A 141 -27.49 11.42 -6.55
C ARG A 141 -28.00 9.98 -6.59
N PRO A 142 -29.16 9.72 -7.24
CA PRO A 142 -29.74 8.38 -7.30
C PRO A 142 -28.76 7.30 -7.78
N ALA A 143 -27.90 7.64 -8.74
CA ALA A 143 -26.87 6.76 -9.22
C ALA A 143 -25.85 6.36 -8.12
N ALA A 144 -25.66 7.14 -7.05
CA ALA A 144 -24.75 6.77 -5.97
C ALA A 144 -25.30 5.64 -5.10
N GLN A 145 -26.60 5.64 -4.83
CA GLN A 145 -27.26 4.54 -4.11
C GLN A 145 -27.21 3.23 -4.93
N GLU A 146 -27.52 3.30 -6.22
CA GLU A 146 -27.40 2.13 -7.12
C GLU A 146 -25.96 1.67 -7.28
N GLN A 147 -24.99 2.58 -7.28
CA GLN A 147 -23.58 2.25 -7.31
C GLN A 147 -23.17 1.42 -6.08
N LEU A 148 -23.54 1.85 -4.87
CA LEU A 148 -23.22 1.10 -3.65
C LEU A 148 -23.91 -0.26 -3.63
N LYS A 149 -25.16 -0.35 -4.08
CA LYS A 149 -25.90 -1.61 -4.23
C LYS A 149 -25.19 -2.56 -5.18
N SER A 150 -24.81 -2.09 -6.37
CA SER A 150 -24.09 -2.89 -7.37
C SER A 150 -22.74 -3.41 -6.85
N LEU A 151 -22.00 -2.58 -6.09
CA LEU A 151 -20.75 -3.00 -5.43
C LEU A 151 -21.02 -4.09 -4.38
N GLY A 152 -22.12 -3.99 -3.64
CA GLY A 152 -22.54 -5.02 -2.69
C GLY A 152 -22.88 -6.33 -3.37
N GLU A 153 -23.69 -6.31 -4.43
CA GLU A 153 -24.09 -7.49 -5.20
C GLU A 153 -22.87 -8.19 -5.82
N GLN A 154 -21.95 -7.42 -6.44
CA GLN A 154 -20.73 -7.97 -7.05
C GLN A 154 -19.80 -8.65 -6.04
N ASN A 155 -19.83 -8.22 -4.78
CA ASN A 155 -18.91 -8.71 -3.74
C ASN A 155 -19.60 -9.57 -2.67
N ASN A 156 -20.90 -9.87 -2.82
CA ASN A 156 -21.73 -10.58 -1.85
C ASN A 156 -21.79 -9.91 -0.47
N ILE A 157 -21.78 -8.58 -0.43
CA ILE A 157 -21.89 -7.77 0.78
C ILE A 157 -23.33 -7.29 0.91
N LEU A 158 -23.90 -7.39 2.12
CA LEU A 158 -25.28 -6.96 2.38
C LEU A 158 -25.41 -5.43 2.19
N THR A 159 -26.43 -5.01 1.45
CA THR A 159 -26.79 -3.60 1.27
C THR A 159 -28.21 -3.35 1.72
N LEU A 160 -28.48 -2.16 2.30
CA LEU A 160 -29.82 -1.76 2.63
C LEU A 160 -30.61 -1.47 1.35
N PRO A 161 -31.82 -2.05 1.13
CA PRO A 161 -32.65 -1.77 -0.04
C PRO A 161 -32.99 -0.28 -0.15
N ILE A 162 -32.97 0.23 -1.37
CA ILE A 162 -33.28 1.63 -1.67
C ILE A 162 -34.81 1.82 -1.60
N ILE A 163 -35.24 2.87 -0.90
CA ILE A 163 -36.62 3.34 -0.87
C ILE A 163 -36.59 4.83 -1.23
N GLU A 164 -37.21 5.17 -2.35
CA GLU A 164 -37.25 6.53 -2.83
C GLU A 164 -37.99 7.48 -1.87
N GLY A 165 -37.55 8.74 -1.80
CA GLY A 165 -38.18 9.80 -1.03
C GLY A 165 -37.88 9.80 0.49
N GLN A 166 -37.09 8.85 0.99
CA GLN A 166 -36.65 8.86 2.38
C GLN A 166 -35.58 9.92 2.65
N GLN A 167 -35.65 10.55 3.83
CA GLN A 167 -34.56 11.42 4.30
C GLN A 167 -33.39 10.60 4.88
N PRO A 168 -32.16 11.14 4.91
CA PRO A 168 -31.00 10.42 5.45
C PRO A 168 -31.20 9.90 6.88
N THR A 169 -31.86 10.65 7.74
CA THR A 169 -32.16 10.22 9.11
C THR A 169 -33.12 9.05 9.18
N ASP A 170 -34.12 8.98 8.29
CA ASP A 170 -35.05 7.85 8.22
C ASP A 170 -34.38 6.60 7.72
N ILE A 171 -33.48 6.75 6.74
CA ILE A 171 -32.64 5.65 6.24
C ILE A 171 -31.76 5.09 7.37
N CYS A 172 -31.17 5.96 8.21
CA CYS A 172 -30.37 5.55 9.36
C CYS A 172 -31.17 4.69 10.35
N GLN A 173 -32.36 5.10 10.74
CA GLN A 173 -33.23 4.35 11.68
C GLN A 173 -33.64 3.00 11.09
N ARG A 174 -34.01 2.98 9.81
CA ARG A 174 -34.33 1.75 9.08
C ARG A 174 -33.14 0.81 8.97
N ALA A 175 -31.93 1.37 8.76
CA ALA A 175 -30.69 0.60 8.67
C ALA A 175 -30.38 -0.15 9.96
N ILE A 176 -30.53 0.49 11.13
CA ILE A 176 -30.29 -0.14 12.43
C ILE A 176 -31.27 -1.31 12.63
N SER A 177 -32.55 -1.10 12.30
CA SER A 177 -33.57 -2.15 12.41
C SER A 177 -33.29 -3.32 11.45
N ALA A 178 -32.92 -3.02 10.19
CA ALA A 178 -32.59 -4.01 9.19
C ALA A 178 -31.31 -4.79 9.54
N ALA A 179 -30.31 -4.13 10.10
CA ALA A 179 -29.08 -4.79 10.54
C ALA A 179 -29.33 -5.84 11.62
N ASN A 180 -30.16 -5.50 12.63
CA ASN A 180 -30.56 -6.43 13.67
C ASN A 180 -31.29 -7.66 13.09
N LEU A 181 -32.25 -7.45 12.17
CA LEU A 181 -33.02 -8.52 11.53
C LEU A 181 -32.13 -9.45 10.67
N ASN A 182 -31.14 -8.90 10.00
CA ASN A 182 -30.23 -9.65 9.13
C ASN A 182 -29.00 -10.18 9.86
N GLY A 183 -28.83 -9.88 11.16
CA GLY A 183 -27.66 -10.28 11.94
C GLY A 183 -26.35 -9.65 11.44
N ALA A 184 -26.41 -8.42 10.92
CA ALA A 184 -25.23 -7.66 10.60
C ALA A 184 -24.58 -7.14 11.89
N GLU A 185 -23.27 -7.30 12.03
CA GLU A 185 -22.50 -6.87 13.20
C GLU A 185 -21.98 -5.44 13.06
N ILE A 186 -21.82 -4.97 11.82
CA ILE A 186 -21.32 -3.64 11.50
C ILE A 186 -22.23 -3.01 10.44
N ILE A 187 -22.49 -1.71 10.59
CA ILE A 187 -23.18 -0.90 9.57
C ILE A 187 -22.21 0.18 9.09
N LEU A 188 -21.97 0.24 7.77
CA LEU A 188 -21.19 1.30 7.14
C LEU A 188 -22.15 2.29 6.45
N PHE A 189 -22.14 3.52 6.89
CA PHE A 189 -22.94 4.61 6.33
C PHE A 189 -22.10 5.43 5.34
N ASP A 190 -22.44 5.37 4.06
CA ASP A 190 -21.87 6.19 2.98
C ASP A 190 -22.66 7.49 2.87
N THR A 191 -22.09 8.60 3.35
CA THR A 191 -22.78 9.91 3.34
C THR A 191 -22.67 10.60 1.99
N ALA A 192 -23.58 11.52 1.71
CA ALA A 192 -23.47 12.42 0.57
C ALA A 192 -22.16 13.24 0.64
N GLY A 193 -21.66 13.65 -0.51
CA GLY A 193 -20.54 14.58 -0.61
C GLY A 193 -20.88 15.74 -1.51
N ARG A 194 -20.37 16.92 -1.18
CA ARG A 194 -20.46 18.12 -2.04
C ARG A 194 -19.07 18.49 -2.55
N THR A 195 -19.03 19.30 -3.60
CA THR A 195 -17.76 19.73 -4.22
C THR A 195 -16.92 20.62 -3.32
N GLN A 196 -17.56 21.30 -2.39
CA GLN A 196 -16.93 22.14 -1.37
C GLN A 196 -17.66 22.02 -0.04
N ILE A 197 -17.01 22.39 1.03
CA ILE A 197 -17.60 22.42 2.36
C ILE A 197 -18.56 23.59 2.44
N ASP A 198 -19.81 23.31 2.81
CA ASP A 198 -20.83 24.32 3.07
C ASP A 198 -21.60 24.01 4.39
N LEU A 199 -22.27 25.02 4.93
CA LEU A 199 -22.99 24.92 6.19
C LEU A 199 -24.11 23.87 6.15
N GLN A 200 -24.77 23.70 5.02
CA GLN A 200 -25.86 22.74 4.87
C GLN A 200 -25.35 21.31 4.94
N MET A 201 -24.25 21.01 4.22
CA MET A 201 -23.59 19.70 4.29
C MET A 201 -23.14 19.37 5.72
N MET A 202 -22.50 20.33 6.40
CA MET A 202 -22.01 20.12 7.75
C MET A 202 -23.14 19.92 8.75
N SER A 203 -24.25 20.65 8.60
CA SER A 203 -25.44 20.45 9.41
C SER A 203 -26.08 19.08 9.21
N GLU A 204 -26.19 18.61 7.96
CA GLU A 204 -26.72 17.29 7.63
C GLU A 204 -25.86 16.17 8.24
N ILE A 205 -24.53 16.23 8.07
CA ILE A 205 -23.61 15.25 8.63
C ILE A 205 -23.72 15.21 10.16
N LYS A 206 -23.85 16.35 10.81
CA LYS A 206 -24.04 16.44 12.26
C LYS A 206 -25.37 15.85 12.72
N GLN A 207 -26.44 16.04 11.96
CA GLN A 207 -27.73 15.40 12.22
C GLN A 207 -27.62 13.88 12.09
N ILE A 208 -27.00 13.38 11.02
CA ILE A 208 -26.75 11.95 10.84
C ILE A 208 -25.94 11.40 12.01
N GLU A 209 -24.83 12.05 12.39
CA GLU A 209 -23.98 11.66 13.53
C GLU A 209 -24.80 11.53 14.83
N SER A 210 -25.71 12.49 15.09
CA SER A 210 -26.54 12.46 16.29
C SER A 210 -27.55 11.30 16.32
N VAL A 211 -28.02 10.85 15.15
CA VAL A 211 -28.98 9.74 15.02
C VAL A 211 -28.29 8.37 15.16
N ILE A 212 -27.13 8.19 14.52
CA ILE A 212 -26.47 6.89 14.47
C ILE A 212 -25.46 6.69 15.61
N ASN A 213 -24.99 7.77 16.24
CA ASN A 213 -23.93 7.76 17.26
C ASN A 213 -22.75 6.83 16.87
N PRO A 214 -22.01 7.15 15.79
CA PRO A 214 -21.04 6.22 15.19
C PRO A 214 -19.89 5.93 16.15
N THR A 215 -19.49 4.67 16.22
CA THR A 215 -18.26 4.26 16.95
C THR A 215 -17.01 4.75 16.24
N GLU A 216 -17.08 4.84 14.92
CA GLU A 216 -15.99 5.37 14.07
C GLU A 216 -16.59 6.32 13.02
N THR A 217 -15.96 7.48 12.86
CA THR A 217 -16.24 8.41 11.76
C THR A 217 -14.96 8.61 10.95
N PHE A 218 -14.98 8.13 9.71
CA PHE A 218 -13.82 8.19 8.82
C PHE A 218 -13.94 9.34 7.82
N LEU A 219 -12.97 10.25 7.82
CA LEU A 219 -12.80 11.18 6.72
C LEU A 219 -12.16 10.46 5.54
N VAL A 220 -12.87 10.35 4.43
CA VAL A 220 -12.33 9.86 3.16
C VAL A 220 -11.82 11.04 2.37
N ALA A 221 -10.51 11.10 2.17
CA ALA A 221 -9.83 12.19 1.49
C ALA A 221 -8.96 11.68 0.34
N ASP A 222 -8.91 12.45 -0.74
CA ASP A 222 -8.08 12.16 -1.90
C ASP A 222 -6.66 12.66 -1.67
N SER A 223 -5.68 11.76 -1.73
CA SER A 223 -4.26 12.09 -1.52
C SER A 223 -3.72 13.07 -2.57
N LEU A 224 -4.33 13.11 -3.76
CA LEU A 224 -3.92 13.99 -4.86
C LEU A 224 -4.28 15.47 -4.63
N THR A 225 -5.14 15.78 -3.67
CA THR A 225 -5.56 17.17 -3.38
C THR A 225 -4.49 18.00 -2.65
N GLY A 226 -3.37 17.39 -2.27
CA GLY A 226 -2.23 18.08 -1.68
C GLY A 226 -2.59 18.84 -0.39
N GLN A 227 -2.15 20.10 -0.30
CA GLN A 227 -2.36 20.93 0.90
C GLN A 227 -3.83 21.25 1.20
N VAL A 228 -4.72 21.24 0.20
CA VAL A 228 -6.16 21.47 0.39
C VAL A 228 -6.77 20.40 1.31
N ALA A 229 -6.26 19.17 1.26
CA ALA A 229 -6.71 18.08 2.11
C ALA A 229 -6.56 18.40 3.61
N ALA A 230 -5.53 19.13 4.02
CA ALA A 230 -5.33 19.55 5.41
C ALA A 230 -6.43 20.49 5.90
N SER A 231 -6.83 21.47 5.08
CA SER A 231 -7.93 22.38 5.39
C SER A 231 -9.26 21.64 5.52
N VAL A 232 -9.52 20.70 4.60
CA VAL A 232 -10.71 19.84 4.65
C VAL A 232 -10.75 19.02 5.94
N ALA A 233 -9.64 18.40 6.32
CA ALA A 233 -9.56 17.61 7.55
C ALA A 233 -9.84 18.46 8.80
N LYS A 234 -9.34 19.69 8.84
CA LYS A 234 -9.58 20.63 9.92
C LYS A 234 -11.09 21.01 10.05
N GLU A 235 -11.74 21.32 8.94
CA GLU A 235 -13.15 21.68 8.93
C GLU A 235 -14.06 20.53 9.37
N PHE A 236 -13.82 19.32 8.85
CA PHE A 236 -14.56 18.13 9.29
C PHE A 236 -14.31 17.83 10.77
N LYS A 237 -13.06 17.95 11.27
CA LYS A 237 -12.75 17.77 12.69
C LYS A 237 -13.50 18.74 13.60
N ASN A 238 -13.71 19.98 13.15
CA ASN A 238 -14.45 20.98 13.92
C ASN A 238 -15.96 20.71 13.95
N THR A 239 -16.48 19.90 13.02
CA THR A 239 -17.92 19.66 12.86
C THR A 239 -18.35 18.34 13.47
N VAL A 240 -17.61 17.25 13.24
CA VAL A 240 -17.93 15.89 13.66
C VAL A 240 -16.76 15.27 14.42
N ASN A 241 -17.04 14.24 15.21
CA ASN A 241 -16.04 13.53 15.97
C ASN A 241 -15.26 12.54 15.07
N LEU A 242 -14.30 13.05 14.28
CA LEU A 242 -13.47 12.21 13.45
C LEU A 242 -12.60 11.27 14.29
N SER A 243 -12.64 9.98 13.98
CA SER A 243 -11.84 8.94 14.62
C SER A 243 -10.70 8.40 13.73
N GLY A 244 -10.77 8.66 12.43
CA GLY A 244 -9.76 8.22 11.48
C GLY A 244 -9.86 8.88 10.11
N ILE A 245 -8.77 8.82 9.36
CA ILE A 245 -8.70 9.26 7.97
C ILE A 245 -8.44 8.04 7.09
N ILE A 246 -9.11 7.97 5.95
CA ILE A 246 -8.84 7.01 4.88
C ILE A 246 -8.38 7.80 3.65
N LEU A 247 -7.15 7.58 3.22
CA LEU A 247 -6.60 8.22 2.03
C LEU A 247 -6.89 7.37 0.79
N THR A 248 -7.48 7.97 -0.22
CA THR A 248 -7.72 7.32 -1.51
C THR A 248 -6.69 7.74 -2.55
N ARG A 249 -6.59 6.98 -3.65
CA ARG A 249 -5.64 7.23 -4.76
C ARG A 249 -4.19 7.35 -4.32
N ALA A 250 -3.82 6.67 -3.25
CA ALA A 250 -2.46 6.70 -2.72
C ALA A 250 -1.43 6.10 -3.69
N ASP A 251 -1.85 5.25 -4.63
CA ASP A 251 -1.05 4.71 -5.73
C ASP A 251 -0.63 5.77 -6.76
N GLY A 252 -1.46 6.80 -6.98
CA GLY A 252 -1.17 7.93 -7.87
C GLY A 252 -0.39 9.08 -7.22
N ASP A 253 -0.24 9.07 -5.90
CA ASP A 253 0.43 10.14 -5.15
C ASP A 253 1.91 9.84 -4.95
N ALA A 254 2.75 10.39 -5.82
CA ALA A 254 4.20 10.31 -5.68
C ALA A 254 4.77 11.22 -4.57
N ARG A 255 3.99 12.20 -4.07
CA ARG A 255 4.45 13.23 -3.13
C ARG A 255 4.22 12.85 -1.67
N GLY A 256 3.00 12.41 -1.33
CA GLY A 256 2.64 11.91 0.00
C GLY A 256 2.46 12.94 1.11
N GLY A 257 2.67 14.22 0.84
CA GLY A 257 2.62 15.28 1.84
C GLY A 257 1.22 15.58 2.39
N ALA A 258 0.18 15.23 1.61
CA ALA A 258 -1.20 15.34 2.07
C ALA A 258 -1.45 14.52 3.34
N ALA A 259 -0.92 13.29 3.41
CA ALA A 259 -1.02 12.41 4.58
C ALA A 259 -0.44 13.08 5.83
N VAL A 260 0.80 13.57 5.71
CA VAL A 260 1.54 14.24 6.79
C VAL A 260 0.80 15.48 7.26
N SER A 261 0.38 16.33 6.33
CA SER A 261 -0.28 17.60 6.63
C SER A 261 -1.68 17.40 7.27
N MET A 262 -2.46 16.45 6.76
CA MET A 262 -3.78 16.14 7.33
C MET A 262 -3.68 15.64 8.78
N LYS A 263 -2.77 14.68 9.03
CA LYS A 263 -2.55 14.16 10.39
C LYS A 263 -2.13 15.27 11.34
N TYR A 264 -1.18 16.11 10.94
CA TYR A 264 -0.68 17.19 11.78
C TYR A 264 -1.77 18.21 12.14
N VAL A 265 -2.53 18.68 11.12
CA VAL A 265 -3.50 19.76 11.30
C VAL A 265 -4.77 19.30 12.03
N SER A 266 -5.23 18.07 11.77
CA SER A 266 -6.45 17.53 12.38
C SER A 266 -6.21 16.77 13.68
N ASP A 267 -4.99 16.33 13.92
CA ASP A 267 -4.62 15.36 14.97
C ASP A 267 -5.44 14.05 14.92
N VAL A 268 -6.02 13.73 13.76
CA VAL A 268 -6.78 12.50 13.53
C VAL A 268 -5.86 11.46 12.88
N PRO A 269 -5.79 10.21 13.37
CA PRO A 269 -4.92 9.19 12.80
C PRO A 269 -5.37 8.78 11.40
N ILE A 270 -4.40 8.52 10.51
CA ILE A 270 -4.68 7.83 9.25
C ILE A 270 -4.79 6.34 9.57
N LYS A 271 -5.90 5.71 9.17
CA LYS A 271 -6.14 4.29 9.44
C LYS A 271 -5.97 3.41 8.21
N PHE A 272 -6.28 3.92 7.02
CA PHE A 272 -6.19 3.16 5.78
C PHE A 272 -5.67 3.97 4.60
N LEU A 273 -5.10 3.22 3.63
CA LEU A 273 -4.71 3.69 2.30
C LEU A 273 -5.47 2.91 1.22
N GLY A 274 -6.17 3.60 0.33
CA GLY A 274 -6.70 3.06 -0.90
C GLY A 274 -5.64 3.14 -2.01
N ILE A 275 -5.14 1.99 -2.46
CA ILE A 275 -4.01 1.87 -3.38
C ILE A 275 -4.42 1.31 -4.75
N GLY A 276 -5.47 1.83 -5.34
CA GLY A 276 -5.97 1.41 -6.65
C GLY A 276 -7.48 1.18 -6.66
N GLU A 277 -8.02 0.77 -7.80
CA GLU A 277 -9.46 0.69 -8.04
C GLU A 277 -10.13 -0.59 -7.52
N LYS A 278 -9.37 -1.70 -7.45
CA LYS A 278 -9.92 -3.01 -7.04
C LYS A 278 -10.42 -2.97 -5.60
N ILE A 279 -11.45 -3.79 -5.34
CA ILE A 279 -12.12 -3.88 -4.02
C ILE A 279 -11.14 -4.28 -2.90
N ASP A 280 -10.16 -5.12 -3.21
CA ASP A 280 -9.17 -5.61 -2.24
C ASP A 280 -8.01 -4.61 -2.00
N ASN A 281 -7.97 -3.49 -2.75
CA ASN A 281 -6.91 -2.49 -2.67
C ASN A 281 -7.19 -1.48 -1.53
N LEU A 282 -7.25 -1.98 -0.30
CA LEU A 282 -7.29 -1.19 0.94
C LEU A 282 -6.24 -1.75 1.91
N GLU A 283 -5.24 -0.95 2.23
CA GLU A 283 -4.17 -1.33 3.17
C GLU A 283 -4.31 -0.59 4.49
N VAL A 284 -3.97 -1.24 5.59
CA VAL A 284 -3.87 -0.58 6.90
C VAL A 284 -2.68 0.37 6.88
N PHE A 285 -2.85 1.57 7.43
CA PHE A 285 -1.78 2.55 7.53
C PHE A 285 -0.87 2.23 8.72
N HIS A 286 0.39 1.97 8.44
CA HIS A 286 1.42 1.70 9.43
C HIS A 286 2.47 2.82 9.41
N PRO A 287 2.46 3.77 10.36
CA PRO A 287 3.39 4.90 10.39
C PRO A 287 4.86 4.53 10.28
N ASP A 288 5.27 3.47 10.97
CA ASP A 288 6.63 2.93 10.96
C ASP A 288 7.06 2.44 9.57
N ARG A 289 6.17 1.73 8.85
CA ARG A 289 6.43 1.25 7.49
C ARG A 289 6.48 2.39 6.49
N ILE A 290 5.59 3.38 6.64
CA ILE A 290 5.59 4.58 5.80
C ILE A 290 6.85 5.41 6.02
N ALA A 291 7.28 5.60 7.27
CA ALA A 291 8.53 6.27 7.58
C ALA A 291 9.74 5.54 6.96
N ASN A 292 9.78 4.19 7.04
CA ASN A 292 10.80 3.38 6.35
C ASN A 292 10.80 3.60 4.84
N ARG A 293 9.62 3.62 4.20
CA ARG A 293 9.52 3.91 2.75
C ARG A 293 10.05 5.30 2.40
N ILE A 294 9.65 6.32 3.17
CA ILE A 294 10.12 7.71 2.99
C ILE A 294 11.65 7.81 3.08
N LEU A 295 12.27 7.07 4.00
CA LEU A 295 13.71 7.09 4.21
C LEU A 295 14.50 6.17 3.26
N GLY A 296 13.84 5.50 2.31
CA GLY A 296 14.48 4.58 1.38
C GLY A 296 14.96 3.27 2.03
N MET A 297 14.49 2.96 3.25
CA MET A 297 14.87 1.75 3.99
C MET A 297 14.06 0.52 3.56
N GLY A 298 13.06 0.70 2.68
CA GLY A 298 12.18 -0.36 2.19
C GLY A 298 11.12 -0.79 3.21
N ASP A 299 10.23 -1.68 2.78
CA ASP A 299 9.15 -2.22 3.61
C ASP A 299 9.04 -3.74 3.40
N ILE A 300 10.02 -4.47 3.94
CA ILE A 300 10.11 -5.92 3.81
C ILE A 300 8.92 -6.62 4.48
N VAL A 301 8.39 -6.05 5.59
CA VAL A 301 7.27 -6.65 6.33
C VAL A 301 6.00 -6.65 5.47
N SER A 302 5.66 -5.49 4.87
CA SER A 302 4.51 -5.41 3.95
C SER A 302 4.66 -6.33 2.73
N LEU A 303 5.88 -6.49 2.20
CA LEU A 303 6.15 -7.41 1.10
C LEU A 303 5.85 -8.86 1.51
N VAL A 304 6.30 -9.28 2.70
CA VAL A 304 6.07 -10.64 3.22
C VAL A 304 4.58 -10.87 3.52
N GLU A 305 3.90 -9.91 4.13
CA GLU A 305 2.47 -10.00 4.41
C GLU A 305 1.64 -10.09 3.13
N LYS A 306 1.93 -9.26 2.13
CA LYS A 306 1.26 -9.29 0.83
C LYS A 306 1.52 -10.61 0.10
N ALA A 307 2.75 -11.09 0.13
CA ALA A 307 3.09 -12.41 -0.40
C ALA A 307 2.32 -13.54 0.31
N ALA A 308 2.17 -13.46 1.64
CA ALA A 308 1.42 -14.46 2.42
C ALA A 308 -0.09 -14.43 2.11
N GLN A 309 -0.67 -13.25 1.94
CA GLN A 309 -2.09 -13.11 1.56
C GLN A 309 -2.37 -13.63 0.14
N ASP A 310 -1.50 -13.31 -0.82
CA ASP A 310 -1.67 -13.70 -2.22
C ASP A 310 -1.37 -15.20 -2.47
N LEU A 311 -0.51 -15.81 -1.65
CA LEU A 311 -0.11 -17.21 -1.81
C LEU A 311 -1.15 -18.20 -1.28
N GLY A 312 -1.95 -17.83 -0.28
CA GLY A 312 -2.83 -18.75 0.46
C GLY A 312 -2.03 -19.84 1.21
N GLU A 313 -2.49 -20.24 2.39
CA GLU A 313 -1.76 -21.21 3.24
C GLU A 313 -1.46 -22.56 2.58
N GLU A 314 -2.34 -23.04 1.68
CA GLU A 314 -2.11 -24.29 0.95
C GLU A 314 -0.96 -24.23 -0.06
N ASN A 315 -0.83 -23.12 -0.74
CA ASN A 315 0.25 -22.94 -1.73
C ASN A 315 1.60 -22.71 -1.06
N LEU A 316 1.62 -22.07 0.11
CA LEU A 316 2.84 -21.92 0.94
C LEU A 316 3.33 -23.30 1.41
N LYS A 317 2.45 -24.18 1.91
CA LYS A 317 2.79 -25.54 2.32
C LYS A 317 3.31 -26.39 1.15
N LYS A 318 2.66 -26.32 -0.02
CA LYS A 318 3.12 -27.01 -1.24
C LYS A 318 4.46 -26.49 -1.75
N ALA A 319 4.67 -25.17 -1.70
CA ALA A 319 5.96 -24.57 -2.08
C ALA A 319 7.08 -24.99 -1.11
N GLU A 320 6.79 -25.03 0.19
CA GLU A 320 7.73 -25.50 1.22
C GLU A 320 8.07 -27.00 1.07
N GLU A 321 7.08 -27.84 0.78
CA GLU A 321 7.29 -29.27 0.51
C GLU A 321 8.13 -29.51 -0.76
N ASN A 322 7.86 -28.78 -1.85
CA ASN A 322 8.63 -28.87 -3.10
C ASN A 322 10.06 -28.36 -2.93
N LEU A 323 10.26 -27.31 -2.13
CA LEU A 323 11.57 -26.82 -1.72
C LEU A 323 12.37 -27.89 -0.94
N LYS A 324 11.73 -28.54 0.03
CA LYS A 324 12.34 -29.65 0.82
C LYS A 324 12.70 -30.84 -0.04
N LYS A 325 11.93 -31.14 -1.11
CA LYS A 325 12.19 -32.23 -2.05
C LYS A 325 13.21 -31.87 -3.13
N GLY A 326 13.65 -30.61 -3.23
CA GLY A 326 14.63 -30.13 -4.23
C GLY A 326 14.16 -30.29 -5.69
N GLN A 327 12.87 -30.42 -5.92
CA GLN A 327 12.25 -30.55 -7.24
C GLN A 327 11.56 -29.23 -7.60
N PHE A 328 12.13 -28.51 -8.55
CA PHE A 328 11.56 -27.27 -9.10
C PHE A 328 11.21 -27.50 -10.56
N SER A 329 9.94 -27.39 -10.93
CA SER A 329 9.43 -27.63 -12.28
C SER A 329 9.12 -26.30 -13.01
N MET A 330 8.94 -26.36 -14.36
CA MET A 330 8.43 -25.21 -15.12
C MET A 330 7.01 -24.82 -14.70
N GLN A 331 6.24 -25.76 -14.14
CA GLN A 331 4.91 -25.46 -13.61
C GLN A 331 5.00 -24.61 -12.33
N ASP A 332 5.97 -24.89 -11.45
CA ASP A 332 6.24 -24.09 -10.26
C ASP A 332 6.72 -22.69 -10.66
N TYR A 333 7.58 -22.61 -11.69
CA TYR A 333 8.03 -21.35 -12.25
C TYR A 333 6.88 -20.51 -12.84
N LEU A 334 5.95 -21.13 -13.56
CA LEU A 334 4.74 -20.48 -14.04
C LEU A 334 3.89 -19.91 -12.89
N THR A 335 3.74 -20.69 -11.83
CA THR A 335 3.02 -20.26 -10.63
C THR A 335 3.67 -19.02 -10.00
N GLN A 336 5.00 -19.01 -9.89
CA GLN A 336 5.73 -17.85 -9.39
C GLN A 336 5.59 -16.62 -10.29
N LEU A 337 5.66 -16.76 -11.62
CA LEU A 337 5.45 -15.66 -12.55
C LEU A 337 4.03 -15.04 -12.41
N ARG A 338 3.02 -15.89 -12.24
CA ARG A 338 1.64 -15.44 -12.01
C ARG A 338 1.47 -14.73 -10.67
N GLN A 339 2.16 -15.21 -9.65
CA GLN A 339 2.18 -14.56 -8.33
C GLN A 339 2.86 -13.19 -8.42
N MET A 340 4.03 -13.09 -9.06
CA MET A 340 4.69 -11.80 -9.30
C MET A 340 3.75 -10.82 -10.04
N LYS A 341 3.00 -11.30 -11.04
CA LYS A 341 2.03 -10.47 -11.76
C LYS A 341 0.88 -9.99 -10.87
N LYS A 342 0.37 -10.83 -9.96
CA LYS A 342 -0.65 -10.46 -8.97
C LYS A 342 -0.15 -9.43 -7.96
N MET A 343 1.12 -9.52 -7.57
CA MET A 343 1.77 -8.59 -6.64
C MET A 343 2.11 -7.22 -7.28
N GLY A 344 1.61 -6.94 -8.48
CA GLY A 344 1.89 -5.69 -9.21
C GLY A 344 3.14 -5.76 -10.09
N GLY A 345 3.53 -6.97 -10.52
CA GLY A 345 4.69 -7.18 -11.40
C GLY A 345 6.03 -6.92 -10.71
N ILE A 346 7.04 -6.62 -11.52
CA ILE A 346 8.39 -6.29 -11.01
C ILE A 346 8.35 -4.96 -10.26
N GLU A 347 7.60 -3.97 -10.75
CA GLU A 347 7.47 -2.66 -10.11
C GLU A 347 6.80 -2.75 -8.73
N GLY A 348 5.75 -3.56 -8.60
CA GLY A 348 5.08 -3.78 -7.31
C GLY A 348 6.01 -4.35 -6.25
N ILE A 349 6.85 -5.34 -6.62
CA ILE A 349 7.82 -5.95 -5.69
C ILE A 349 8.95 -4.97 -5.36
N MET A 350 9.44 -4.23 -6.36
CA MET A 350 10.51 -3.27 -6.17
C MET A 350 10.10 -2.13 -5.21
N SER A 351 8.84 -1.70 -5.22
CA SER A 351 8.37 -0.62 -4.33
C SER A 351 8.56 -0.91 -2.83
N PHE A 352 8.76 -2.17 -2.45
CA PHE A 352 9.00 -2.60 -1.07
C PHE A 352 10.50 -2.84 -0.74
N MET A 353 11.39 -2.79 -1.74
CA MET A 353 12.82 -3.07 -1.51
C MET A 353 13.60 -1.78 -1.21
N PRO A 354 14.64 -1.83 -0.35
CA PRO A 354 15.48 -0.68 -0.08
C PRO A 354 16.37 -0.32 -1.29
N GLY A 355 16.61 0.97 -1.54
CA GLY A 355 17.52 1.46 -2.59
C GLY A 355 16.99 1.36 -4.03
N VAL A 356 15.68 1.30 -4.21
CA VAL A 356 15.01 1.01 -5.49
C VAL A 356 15.21 2.08 -6.56
N SER A 357 15.37 3.35 -6.16
CA SER A 357 15.50 4.47 -7.11
C SER A 357 16.67 4.26 -8.09
N LYS A 358 17.80 3.74 -7.62
CA LYS A 358 18.97 3.41 -8.47
C LYS A 358 18.76 2.17 -9.32
N MET A 359 18.04 1.17 -8.81
CA MET A 359 17.75 -0.05 -9.58
C MET A 359 16.71 0.20 -10.66
N LYS A 360 15.69 1.02 -10.41
CA LYS A 360 14.66 1.37 -11.40
C LYS A 360 15.27 2.06 -12.62
N SER A 361 16.13 3.07 -12.44
CA SER A 361 16.81 3.75 -13.54
C SER A 361 17.74 2.81 -14.36
N GLN A 362 18.33 1.82 -13.73
CA GLN A 362 19.17 0.82 -14.40
C GLN A 362 18.32 -0.22 -15.16
N MET A 363 17.14 -0.59 -14.66
CA MET A 363 16.23 -1.52 -15.34
C MET A 363 15.54 -0.88 -16.52
N ASP A 364 15.11 0.39 -16.40
CA ASP A 364 14.55 1.16 -17.51
C ASP A 364 15.56 1.30 -18.66
N SER A 365 16.83 1.55 -18.31
CA SER A 365 17.93 1.59 -19.30
C SER A 365 18.27 0.21 -19.89
N ALA A 366 17.95 -0.88 -19.18
CA ALA A 366 18.16 -2.27 -19.65
C ALA A 366 16.96 -2.84 -20.41
N GLY A 367 15.84 -2.09 -20.56
CA GLY A 367 14.63 -2.51 -21.29
C GLY A 367 13.95 -3.73 -20.64
N ILE A 368 14.02 -3.87 -19.31
CA ILE A 368 13.34 -4.94 -18.57
C ILE A 368 11.93 -4.47 -18.28
N ASP A 369 10.97 -4.93 -19.11
CA ASP A 369 9.56 -4.53 -19.11
C ASP A 369 8.68 -5.70 -18.62
N GLU A 370 7.50 -5.38 -18.10
CA GLU A 370 6.44 -6.37 -17.73
C GLU A 370 6.06 -7.32 -18.87
N SER A 371 6.31 -6.92 -20.13
CA SER A 371 6.12 -7.79 -21.30
C SER A 371 6.92 -9.09 -21.20
N ILE A 372 8.05 -9.10 -20.45
CA ILE A 372 8.88 -10.30 -20.26
C ILE A 372 8.13 -11.36 -19.44
N ILE A 373 7.39 -10.95 -18.39
CA ILE A 373 6.59 -11.88 -17.57
C ILE A 373 5.49 -12.50 -18.44
N THR A 374 4.81 -11.68 -19.24
CA THR A 374 3.72 -12.14 -20.11
C THR A 374 4.25 -13.05 -21.22
N LYS A 375 5.41 -12.74 -21.82
CA LYS A 375 6.07 -13.59 -22.84
C LYS A 375 6.51 -14.93 -22.24
N ASN A 376 7.12 -14.92 -21.06
CA ASN A 376 7.53 -16.14 -20.36
C ASN A 376 6.33 -17.02 -20.01
N GLU A 377 5.22 -16.44 -19.56
CA GLU A 377 3.98 -17.15 -19.31
C GLU A 377 3.45 -17.82 -20.60
N ALA A 378 3.39 -17.08 -21.72
CA ALA A 378 2.94 -17.61 -23.00
C ALA A 378 3.81 -18.78 -23.49
N ILE A 379 5.15 -18.69 -23.34
CA ILE A 379 6.08 -19.75 -23.69
C ILE A 379 5.79 -21.01 -22.85
N ILE A 380 5.65 -20.88 -21.54
CA ILE A 380 5.42 -22.04 -20.68
C ILE A 380 4.04 -22.66 -20.94
N LEU A 381 3.01 -21.85 -21.21
CA LEU A 381 1.68 -22.34 -21.59
C LEU A 381 1.67 -23.08 -22.93
N SER A 382 2.58 -22.75 -23.85
CA SER A 382 2.76 -23.43 -25.13
C SER A 382 3.53 -24.76 -25.02
N MET A 383 4.09 -25.07 -23.84
CA MET A 383 4.71 -26.35 -23.54
C MET A 383 3.68 -27.42 -23.19
N THR A 384 3.90 -28.67 -23.55
CA THR A 384 3.13 -29.82 -23.08
C THR A 384 3.39 -30.06 -21.59
N LYS A 385 2.48 -30.79 -20.91
CA LYS A 385 2.65 -31.14 -19.49
C LYS A 385 3.97 -31.85 -19.22
N LYS A 386 4.36 -32.81 -20.08
CA LYS A 386 5.65 -33.53 -19.98
C LYS A 386 6.86 -32.61 -20.12
N GLU A 387 6.80 -31.60 -21.00
CA GLU A 387 7.86 -30.63 -21.19
C GLU A 387 7.99 -29.66 -20.01
N ARG A 388 6.89 -29.31 -19.36
CA ARG A 388 6.90 -28.49 -18.13
C ARG A 388 7.49 -29.27 -16.93
N GLU A 389 7.21 -30.56 -16.85
CA GLU A 389 7.79 -31.45 -15.83
C GLU A 389 9.27 -31.74 -16.07
N ASN A 390 9.66 -31.93 -17.34
CA ASN A 390 11.06 -32.21 -17.73
C ASN A 390 11.52 -31.34 -18.91
N PRO A 391 12.02 -30.12 -18.66
CA PRO A 391 12.47 -29.21 -19.69
C PRO A 391 13.65 -29.73 -20.54
N LYS A 392 14.34 -30.78 -20.11
CA LYS A 392 15.42 -31.42 -20.89
C LYS A 392 14.92 -32.08 -22.17
N LEU A 393 13.62 -32.36 -22.27
CA LEU A 393 12.98 -32.91 -23.47
C LEU A 393 12.88 -31.89 -24.61
N ILE A 394 13.09 -30.59 -24.35
CA ILE A 394 12.88 -29.52 -25.33
C ILE A 394 14.07 -29.43 -26.27
N ASP A 395 13.97 -30.15 -27.38
CA ASP A 395 14.94 -30.14 -28.50
C ASP A 395 14.66 -28.98 -29.49
N GLY A 396 15.40 -28.91 -30.59
CA GLY A 396 15.27 -27.87 -31.61
C GLY A 396 13.88 -27.81 -32.29
N SER A 397 13.29 -28.98 -32.53
CA SER A 397 11.96 -29.07 -33.19
C SER A 397 10.84 -28.60 -32.24
N ARG A 398 10.94 -28.97 -30.97
CA ARG A 398 10.01 -28.55 -29.93
C ARG A 398 10.13 -27.06 -29.63
N LYS A 399 11.36 -26.51 -29.61
CA LYS A 399 11.55 -25.04 -29.48
C LYS A 399 10.85 -24.28 -30.63
N LYS A 400 10.97 -24.74 -31.89
CA LYS A 400 10.25 -24.09 -32.99
C LYS A 400 8.72 -24.15 -32.82
N ARG A 401 8.18 -25.31 -32.39
CA ARG A 401 6.74 -25.46 -32.10
C ARG A 401 6.28 -24.54 -30.96
N ILE A 402 7.03 -24.48 -29.87
CA ILE A 402 6.73 -23.63 -28.72
C ILE A 402 6.82 -22.15 -29.12
N ALA A 403 7.83 -21.76 -29.92
CA ALA A 403 8.00 -20.41 -30.43
C ALA A 403 6.79 -19.97 -31.24
N ASN A 404 6.33 -20.81 -32.19
CA ASN A 404 5.15 -20.53 -33.00
C ASN A 404 3.88 -20.42 -32.13
N GLY A 405 3.71 -21.29 -31.14
CA GLY A 405 2.55 -21.28 -30.25
C GLY A 405 2.50 -20.09 -29.27
N SER A 406 3.66 -19.55 -28.90
CA SER A 406 3.78 -18.42 -27.97
C SER A 406 3.95 -17.05 -28.65
N GLY A 407 4.05 -17.02 -29.99
CA GLY A 407 4.35 -15.78 -30.72
C GLY A 407 5.73 -15.20 -30.43
N THR A 408 6.71 -16.07 -30.08
CA THR A 408 8.08 -15.68 -29.75
C THR A 408 9.08 -16.35 -30.69
N ASP A 409 10.37 -16.14 -30.48
CA ASP A 409 11.46 -16.75 -31.24
C ASP A 409 12.20 -17.82 -30.40
N PRO A 410 12.95 -18.75 -31.04
CA PRO A 410 13.71 -19.77 -30.34
C PRO A 410 14.82 -19.23 -29.42
N ALA A 411 15.31 -18.00 -29.67
CA ALA A 411 16.33 -17.37 -28.82
C ALA A 411 15.74 -16.96 -27.47
N THR A 412 14.53 -16.42 -27.48
CA THR A 412 13.75 -16.08 -26.27
C THR A 412 13.48 -17.33 -25.43
N ILE A 413 13.14 -18.48 -26.06
CA ILE A 413 12.95 -19.75 -25.35
C ILE A 413 14.26 -20.24 -24.71
N ASN A 414 15.40 -20.11 -25.42
CA ASN A 414 16.72 -20.46 -24.87
C ASN A 414 17.04 -19.58 -23.63
N LYS A 415 16.73 -18.29 -23.70
CA LYS A 415 16.91 -17.35 -22.58
C LYS A 415 16.09 -17.79 -21.35
N LEU A 416 14.80 -18.12 -21.56
CA LEU A 416 13.92 -18.64 -20.52
C LEU A 416 14.45 -19.94 -19.88
N LEU A 417 14.85 -20.91 -20.70
CA LEU A 417 15.39 -22.19 -20.23
C LEU A 417 16.68 -22.01 -19.42
N LYS A 418 17.54 -21.06 -19.82
CA LYS A 418 18.76 -20.71 -19.08
C LYS A 418 18.43 -20.08 -17.73
N GLN A 419 17.49 -19.15 -17.67
CA GLN A 419 17.01 -18.53 -16.44
C GLN A 419 16.41 -19.56 -15.48
N PHE A 420 15.55 -20.44 -16.00
CA PHE A 420 14.96 -21.52 -15.22
C PHE A 420 16.04 -22.46 -14.63
N LYS A 421 17.05 -22.83 -15.42
CA LYS A 421 18.15 -23.70 -14.95
C LYS A 421 18.91 -23.07 -13.80
N MET A 422 19.28 -21.78 -13.92
CA MET A 422 19.98 -21.04 -12.86
C MET A 422 19.15 -20.99 -11.58
N MET A 423 17.85 -20.70 -11.69
CA MET A 423 16.96 -20.62 -10.54
C MET A 423 16.76 -21.99 -9.88
N SER A 424 16.62 -23.07 -10.67
CA SER A 424 16.53 -24.45 -10.17
C SER A 424 17.80 -24.88 -9.43
N GLU A 425 18.98 -24.49 -9.91
CA GLU A 425 20.25 -24.76 -9.24
C GLU A 425 20.39 -23.96 -7.93
N MET A 426 19.98 -22.71 -7.92
CA MET A 426 19.96 -21.87 -6.70
C MET A 426 19.05 -22.46 -5.64
N MET A 427 17.84 -22.87 -6.01
CA MET A 427 16.86 -23.51 -5.13
C MET A 427 17.41 -24.82 -4.55
N LYS A 428 18.09 -25.63 -5.35
CA LYS A 428 18.77 -26.86 -4.89
C LYS A 428 19.89 -26.60 -3.90
N LYS A 429 20.63 -25.50 -4.04
CA LYS A 429 21.65 -25.08 -3.07
C LYS A 429 21.04 -24.63 -1.75
N MET A 430 19.92 -23.91 -1.81
CA MET A 430 19.18 -23.48 -0.62
C MET A 430 18.59 -24.66 0.16
N SER A 431 18.03 -25.68 -0.52
CA SER A 431 17.44 -26.87 0.12
C SER A 431 18.47 -27.76 0.84
N LYS A 432 19.76 -27.68 0.46
CA LYS A 432 20.85 -28.46 1.07
C LYS A 432 21.50 -27.80 2.29
N GLY A 433 20.92 -26.75 2.86
CA GLY A 433 21.34 -26.19 4.15
C GLY A 433 22.62 -25.35 4.15
N ASN A 434 23.19 -24.99 2.99
CA ASN A 434 24.41 -24.18 2.89
C ASN A 434 24.08 -22.66 2.93
N LEU A 435 23.38 -22.20 3.98
CA LEU A 435 22.99 -20.80 4.19
C LEU A 435 24.08 -19.90 4.79
N LYS A 436 25.25 -20.46 5.16
CA LYS A 436 26.31 -19.70 5.87
C LYS A 436 27.10 -18.68 5.03
N GLY A 437 26.77 -18.49 3.75
CA GLY A 437 27.49 -17.57 2.85
C GLY A 437 26.69 -16.41 2.26
N MET A 438 25.40 -16.26 2.59
CA MET A 438 24.53 -15.30 1.91
C MET A 438 24.04 -14.10 2.75
N SER A 439 24.47 -13.96 4.02
CA SER A 439 23.97 -12.88 4.89
C SER A 439 24.67 -11.52 4.73
N ASP A 440 25.81 -11.44 4.00
CA ASP A 440 26.63 -10.21 3.95
C ASP A 440 26.85 -9.59 2.56
N LYS A 441 26.40 -10.23 1.50
CA LYS A 441 26.52 -9.63 0.15
C LYS A 441 25.25 -9.90 -0.62
N GLY A 442 24.50 -8.82 -0.89
CA GLY A 442 23.36 -8.83 -1.81
C GLY A 442 23.66 -9.59 -3.12
N ILE A 443 22.69 -9.71 -4.01
CA ILE A 443 22.72 -10.47 -5.27
C ILE A 443 24.14 -10.69 -5.85
N PRO A 444 24.57 -11.94 -6.12
CA PRO A 444 25.90 -12.21 -6.64
C PRO A 444 26.21 -11.39 -7.90
N PRO A 445 27.42 -10.82 -8.04
CA PRO A 445 27.81 -10.01 -9.21
C PRO A 445 27.67 -10.74 -10.56
N GLU A 446 27.73 -12.08 -10.56
CA GLU A 446 27.55 -12.93 -11.72
C GLU A 446 26.13 -12.91 -12.29
N LEU A 447 25.11 -12.67 -11.46
CA LEU A 447 23.73 -12.48 -11.92
C LEU A 447 23.53 -11.10 -12.58
N TYR A 448 24.28 -10.09 -12.14
CA TYR A 448 24.21 -8.72 -12.65
C TYR A 448 24.78 -8.59 -14.07
N ASN A 449 25.87 -9.34 -14.37
CA ASN A 449 26.54 -9.31 -15.67
C ASN A 449 25.85 -10.16 -16.76
N GLN A 450 24.86 -10.99 -16.40
CA GLN A 450 24.15 -11.87 -17.35
C GLN A 450 22.73 -11.35 -17.66
N LEU A 451 22.30 -10.27 -17.02
CA LEU A 451 21.08 -9.52 -17.34
C LEU A 451 21.33 -8.42 -18.39
N LYS A 452 22.60 -8.18 -18.73
CA LYS A 452 23.01 -7.44 -19.94
C LYS A 452 22.98 -8.41 -21.14
#